data_76813841a1991edf06e5a7443533e6a8
#
_entry.id   76813841a1991edf06e5a7443533e6a8
#
_cell.length_a   1.000
_cell.length_b   1.000
_cell.length_c   1.000
_cell.angle_alpha   90.00
_cell.angle_beta   90.00
_cell.angle_gamma   90.00
#
_symmetry.space_group_name_H-M   'P 1'
#
loop_
_entity.id
_entity.type
_entity.pdbx_description
1 polymer ?
#
loop_
_entity_poly.entity_id
_entity_poly.type
_entity_poly.pdbx_seq_one_letter_code
_entity_poly.pdbx_strand_id
1 'polypeptide(L)'
;MAQPDPSVTRIAGPWRHHDVHANGIRFQCVEALPDPDDETPVTTRPLVILLHGFGSFWWSWRHQLRGLTGARVVAVDLRGYGGSDKPPRGYDGWTLAGDTAGLVRALGHTSATLIGHADGGLVCWATAVLHSRMVRAIALVSSPHPAALRASVFSRSGEGRALLPSLLRYQVPLWPEHVLTRHNGDALEALVRSRSSRTWVVSEDFSEAIAHLRQAIQIPSAAHSALEYQRWAIRSQFRGEGRRFMKLMNRQLDIPLLHLRGIIDPYVLADPVERSRHYASRGRFVSVPGAGHYAHEEAPIEVNEELQRFLASL
;
A
#
# COMPACT_ATOMS: atom_id res chain seq x y z
N MET A 1 -3.78 28.91 -6.36
CA MET A 1 -3.83 28.57 -4.92
C MET A 1 -2.41 28.16 -4.50
N ALA A 2 -1.97 28.52 -3.29
CA ALA A 2 -0.69 28.02 -2.77
C ALA A 2 -0.75 26.49 -2.62
N GLN A 3 0.36 25.81 -2.91
CA GLN A 3 0.45 24.35 -2.71
C GLN A 3 0.41 24.03 -1.21
N PRO A 4 -0.27 22.95 -0.80
CA PRO A 4 -0.34 22.56 0.60
C PRO A 4 1.05 22.20 1.16
N ASP A 5 1.28 22.58 2.42
CA ASP A 5 2.44 22.11 3.19
C ASP A 5 2.24 20.64 3.60
N PRO A 6 3.31 19.81 3.69
CA PRO A 6 3.18 18.44 4.15
C PRO A 6 2.52 18.25 5.51
N SER A 7 2.47 19.27 6.36
CA SER A 7 1.78 19.21 7.66
C SER A 7 0.27 18.96 7.56
N VAL A 8 -0.35 19.17 6.39
CA VAL A 8 -1.77 18.83 6.17
C VAL A 8 -2.05 17.34 6.34
N THR A 9 -1.02 16.49 6.29
CA THR A 9 -1.13 15.05 6.54
C THR A 9 -0.99 14.68 8.01
N ARG A 10 -0.70 15.64 8.90
CA ARG A 10 -0.65 15.42 10.36
C ARG A 10 -2.04 15.58 10.98
N ILE A 11 -2.94 14.69 10.64
CA ILE A 11 -4.33 14.70 11.07
C ILE A 11 -4.40 14.17 12.51
N ALA A 12 -5.07 14.90 13.39
CA ALA A 12 -5.26 14.52 14.80
C ALA A 12 -6.16 13.26 14.92
N GLY A 13 -5.91 12.46 15.96
CA GLY A 13 -6.68 11.25 16.21
C GLY A 13 -6.07 10.41 17.35
N PRO A 14 -6.55 9.18 17.57
CA PRO A 14 -6.05 8.27 18.60
C PRO A 14 -4.74 7.58 18.14
N TRP A 15 -3.80 8.36 17.68
CA TRP A 15 -2.49 7.94 17.19
C TRP A 15 -1.45 9.02 17.45
N ARG A 16 -0.18 8.66 17.30
CA ARG A 16 0.96 9.55 17.44
C ARG A 16 1.71 9.68 16.12
N HIS A 17 1.95 10.90 15.67
CA HIS A 17 2.81 11.21 14.53
C HIS A 17 4.27 11.31 14.98
N HIS A 18 5.16 10.66 14.26
CA HIS A 18 6.61 10.79 14.45
C HIS A 18 7.35 10.58 13.12
N ASP A 19 8.56 11.06 13.05
CA ASP A 19 9.41 10.92 11.88
C ASP A 19 10.47 9.84 12.14
N VAL A 20 10.70 8.97 11.14
CA VAL A 20 11.67 7.88 11.20
C VAL A 20 12.66 8.02 10.05
N HIS A 21 13.97 8.06 10.36
CA HIS A 21 15.00 8.09 9.34
C HIS A 21 15.42 6.67 8.97
N ALA A 22 15.26 6.31 7.71
CA ALA A 22 15.66 5.01 7.18
C ALA A 22 16.09 5.13 5.72
N ASN A 23 17.06 4.33 5.30
CA ASN A 23 17.54 4.25 3.92
C ASN A 23 17.77 5.63 3.25
N GLY A 24 18.30 6.58 4.02
CA GLY A 24 18.71 7.91 3.54
C GLY A 24 17.60 8.94 3.36
N ILE A 25 16.36 8.66 3.80
CA ILE A 25 15.25 9.63 3.82
C ILE A 25 14.51 9.61 5.16
N ARG A 26 13.73 10.66 5.39
CA ARG A 26 12.81 10.80 6.51
C ARG A 26 11.42 10.31 6.09
N PHE A 27 10.86 9.39 6.85
CA PHE A 27 9.49 8.89 6.71
C PHE A 27 8.59 9.50 7.78
N GLN A 28 7.42 9.98 7.37
CA GLN A 28 6.33 10.24 8.32
C GLN A 28 5.68 8.91 8.69
N CYS A 29 5.64 8.62 9.98
CA CYS A 29 5.01 7.45 10.54
C CYS A 29 3.88 7.87 11.49
N VAL A 30 2.82 7.07 11.50
CA VAL A 30 1.68 7.24 12.40
C VAL A 30 1.46 5.94 13.15
N GLU A 31 1.63 6.00 14.46
CA GLU A 31 1.59 4.84 15.35
C GLU A 31 0.31 4.86 16.16
N ALA A 32 -0.43 3.75 16.16
CA ALA A 32 -1.59 3.55 17.01
C ALA A 32 -1.19 3.72 18.48
N LEU A 33 -2.00 4.44 19.24
CA LEU A 33 -1.80 4.48 20.70
C LEU A 33 -2.07 3.09 21.29
N PRO A 34 -1.26 2.65 22.27
CA PRO A 34 -1.52 1.40 22.96
C PRO A 34 -2.84 1.49 23.72
N ASP A 35 -3.49 0.35 23.89
CA ASP A 35 -4.61 0.23 24.83
C ASP A 35 -4.13 0.65 26.23
N PRO A 36 -4.80 1.59 26.89
CA PRO A 36 -4.44 2.03 28.24
C PRO A 36 -4.39 0.90 29.28
N ASP A 37 -5.21 -0.15 29.07
CA ASP A 37 -5.30 -1.30 29.97
C ASP A 37 -4.24 -2.40 29.64
N ASP A 38 -3.49 -2.27 28.54
CA ASP A 38 -2.43 -3.20 28.17
C ASP A 38 -1.06 -2.70 28.63
N GLU A 39 -0.59 -3.25 29.76
CA GLU A 39 0.70 -2.92 30.36
C GLU A 39 1.93 -3.44 29.59
N THR A 40 1.73 -4.19 28.49
CA THR A 40 2.84 -4.73 27.68
C THR A 40 3.64 -3.59 27.06
N PRO A 41 4.95 -3.50 27.28
CA PRO A 41 5.76 -2.44 26.68
C PRO A 41 5.66 -2.45 25.15
N VAL A 42 5.46 -1.30 24.54
CA VAL A 42 5.29 -1.16 23.07
C VAL A 42 6.48 -1.76 22.31
N THR A 43 7.68 -1.67 22.88
CA THR A 43 8.92 -2.19 22.27
C THR A 43 8.99 -3.71 22.19
N THR A 44 8.20 -4.42 23.01
CA THR A 44 8.15 -5.90 23.04
C THR A 44 7.02 -6.47 22.18
N ARG A 45 6.05 -5.63 21.79
CA ARG A 45 4.94 -6.05 20.92
C ARG A 45 5.43 -6.37 19.51
N PRO A 46 4.86 -7.36 18.82
CA PRO A 46 5.16 -7.62 17.40
C PRO A 46 4.90 -6.37 16.56
N LEU A 47 5.86 -6.01 15.69
CA LEU A 47 5.72 -4.87 14.80
C LEU A 47 4.84 -5.21 13.60
N VAL A 48 3.87 -4.35 13.32
CA VAL A 48 3.04 -4.34 12.10
C VAL A 48 3.26 -3.02 11.37
N ILE A 49 3.67 -3.07 10.10
CA ILE A 49 3.84 -1.89 9.25
C ILE A 49 2.77 -1.89 8.17
N LEU A 50 2.02 -0.78 8.05
CA LEU A 50 0.94 -0.59 7.09
C LEU A 50 1.44 0.31 5.94
N LEU A 51 1.37 -0.19 4.70
CA LEU A 51 1.88 0.45 3.48
C LEU A 51 0.73 0.73 2.51
N HIS A 52 0.47 2.00 2.23
CA HIS A 52 -0.64 2.45 1.40
C HIS A 52 -0.42 2.27 -0.12
N GLY A 53 -1.45 2.46 -0.92
CA GLY A 53 -1.44 2.39 -2.38
C GLY A 53 -1.27 3.73 -3.09
N PHE A 54 -1.42 3.68 -4.43
CA PHE A 54 -1.31 4.84 -5.32
C PHE A 54 -2.27 5.98 -4.95
N GLY A 55 -1.73 7.19 -4.92
CA GLY A 55 -2.51 8.40 -4.65
C GLY A 55 -3.02 8.53 -3.21
N SER A 56 -2.64 7.61 -2.34
CA SER A 56 -3.03 7.57 -0.95
C SER A 56 -1.88 7.99 -0.02
N PHE A 57 -2.08 7.89 1.28
CA PHE A 57 -1.10 8.12 2.34
C PHE A 57 -1.55 7.37 3.60
N TRP A 58 -0.89 7.51 4.73
CA TRP A 58 -1.17 6.76 5.95
C TRP A 58 -2.65 6.76 6.38
N TRP A 59 -3.42 7.81 6.03
CA TRP A 59 -4.84 7.97 6.39
C TRP A 59 -5.74 6.83 5.91
N SER A 60 -5.39 6.19 4.82
CA SER A 60 -6.13 5.01 4.33
C SER A 60 -6.15 3.86 5.35
N TRP A 61 -5.23 3.87 6.31
CA TRP A 61 -5.13 2.87 7.38
C TRP A 61 -5.76 3.31 8.71
N ARG A 62 -6.53 4.43 8.74
CA ARG A 62 -7.16 4.97 9.97
C ARG A 62 -8.00 3.95 10.74
N HIS A 63 -8.70 3.07 10.02
CA HIS A 63 -9.52 2.02 10.61
C HIS A 63 -8.68 0.87 11.21
N GLN A 64 -7.57 0.52 10.58
CA GLN A 64 -6.64 -0.50 11.06
C GLN A 64 -5.83 0.01 12.25
N LEU A 65 -5.42 1.29 12.23
CA LEU A 65 -4.78 1.93 13.39
C LEU A 65 -5.66 1.93 14.64
N ARG A 66 -7.00 2.00 14.47
CA ARG A 66 -7.96 1.96 15.58
C ARG A 66 -8.36 0.53 15.97
N GLY A 67 -8.35 -0.40 15.03
CA GLY A 67 -8.99 -1.71 15.19
C GLY A 67 -8.04 -2.88 15.42
N LEU A 68 -6.73 -2.74 15.16
CA LEU A 68 -5.77 -3.80 15.39
C LEU A 68 -5.16 -3.68 16.78
N THR A 69 -5.16 -4.79 17.53
CA THR A 69 -4.69 -4.86 18.92
C THR A 69 -3.60 -5.90 19.10
N GLY A 70 -2.91 -5.90 20.23
CA GLY A 70 -1.86 -6.89 20.58
C GLY A 70 -0.56 -6.74 19.78
N ALA A 71 -0.42 -5.68 18.97
CA ALA A 71 0.74 -5.39 18.16
C ALA A 71 1.11 -3.90 18.24
N ARG A 72 2.34 -3.58 17.88
CA ARG A 72 2.76 -2.21 17.61
C ARG A 72 2.45 -1.90 16.14
N VAL A 73 1.38 -1.13 15.89
CA VAL A 73 0.86 -0.85 14.54
C VAL A 73 1.34 0.52 14.09
N VAL A 74 2.06 0.56 12.95
CA VAL A 74 2.65 1.78 12.39
C VAL A 74 2.24 1.90 10.92
N ALA A 75 1.46 2.91 10.57
CA ALA A 75 1.20 3.30 9.19
C ALA A 75 2.27 4.29 8.71
N VAL A 76 2.73 4.11 7.49
CA VAL A 76 3.87 4.88 6.93
C VAL A 76 3.43 5.58 5.66
N ASP A 77 3.74 6.87 5.56
CA ASP A 77 3.77 7.52 4.25
C ASP A 77 4.96 6.99 3.46
N LEU A 78 4.70 6.28 2.38
CA LEU A 78 5.75 5.75 1.51
C LEU A 78 6.64 6.88 0.96
N ARG A 79 7.87 6.56 0.56
CA ARG A 79 8.76 7.46 -0.17
C ARG A 79 7.99 8.25 -1.24
N GLY A 80 8.08 9.57 -1.21
CA GLY A 80 7.43 10.43 -2.18
C GLY A 80 5.98 10.82 -1.88
N TYR A 81 5.40 10.30 -0.79
CA TYR A 81 4.02 10.58 -0.40
C TYR A 81 3.92 11.38 0.90
N GLY A 82 2.76 11.97 1.12
CA GLY A 82 2.35 12.60 2.37
C GLY A 82 3.41 13.49 2.99
N GLY A 83 3.75 13.25 4.25
CA GLY A 83 4.80 13.95 4.97
C GLY A 83 6.20 13.39 4.79
N SER A 84 6.38 12.25 4.10
CA SER A 84 7.69 11.66 3.83
C SER A 84 8.47 12.43 2.78
N ASP A 85 9.79 12.29 2.78
CA ASP A 85 10.68 12.92 1.81
C ASP A 85 10.37 12.45 0.38
N LYS A 86 10.55 13.37 -0.57
CA LYS A 86 10.27 13.19 -2.00
C LYS A 86 11.53 13.35 -2.84
N PRO A 87 12.50 12.42 -2.71
CA PRO A 87 13.73 12.48 -3.48
C PRO A 87 13.44 12.32 -4.98
N PRO A 88 14.32 12.83 -5.87
CA PRO A 88 14.11 12.75 -7.30
C PRO A 88 14.27 11.34 -7.90
N ARG A 89 14.69 10.35 -7.10
CA ARG A 89 14.98 8.96 -7.52
C ARG A 89 14.68 7.97 -6.39
N GLY A 90 14.70 6.67 -6.74
CA GLY A 90 14.55 5.59 -5.76
C GLY A 90 13.12 5.08 -5.65
N TYR A 91 12.36 5.09 -6.74
CA TYR A 91 11.00 4.57 -6.81
C TYR A 91 10.93 3.18 -7.44
N ASP A 92 12.07 2.49 -7.47
CA ASP A 92 12.20 1.11 -7.92
C ASP A 92 11.97 0.11 -6.80
N GLY A 93 11.61 -1.12 -7.15
CA GLY A 93 11.26 -2.16 -6.18
C GLY A 93 12.39 -2.55 -5.22
N TRP A 94 13.65 -2.36 -5.60
CA TRP A 94 14.81 -2.62 -4.74
C TRP A 94 14.91 -1.58 -3.63
N THR A 95 14.83 -0.31 -4.01
CA THR A 95 14.90 0.81 -3.08
C THR A 95 13.72 0.80 -2.11
N LEU A 96 12.49 0.56 -2.60
CA LEU A 96 11.29 0.53 -1.77
C LEU A 96 11.31 -0.65 -0.76
N ALA A 97 11.81 -1.81 -1.17
CA ALA A 97 12.02 -2.92 -0.26
C ALA A 97 13.11 -2.59 0.79
N GLY A 98 14.19 -1.91 0.37
CA GLY A 98 15.22 -1.41 1.25
C GLY A 98 14.72 -0.38 2.27
N ASP A 99 13.81 0.51 1.85
CA ASP A 99 13.14 1.46 2.73
C ASP A 99 12.37 0.75 3.85
N THR A 100 11.54 -0.24 3.47
CA THR A 100 10.76 -1.02 4.43
C THR A 100 11.65 -1.81 5.39
N ALA A 101 12.70 -2.45 4.88
CA ALA A 101 13.69 -3.13 5.72
C ALA A 101 14.44 -2.16 6.65
N GLY A 102 14.73 -0.96 6.18
CA GLY A 102 15.30 0.13 6.97
C GLY A 102 14.37 0.59 8.09
N LEU A 103 13.09 0.75 7.80
CA LEU A 103 12.05 1.11 8.78
C LEU A 103 11.93 0.08 9.90
N VAL A 104 11.93 -1.22 9.58
CA VAL A 104 11.88 -2.29 10.59
C VAL A 104 13.02 -2.11 11.61
N ARG A 105 14.26 -1.88 11.12
CA ARG A 105 15.42 -1.65 12.00
C ARG A 105 15.33 -0.35 12.78
N ALA A 106 14.94 0.74 12.12
CA ALA A 106 14.86 2.06 12.74
C ALA A 106 13.76 2.14 13.81
N LEU A 107 12.71 1.31 13.69
CA LEU A 107 11.67 1.13 14.70
C LEU A 107 12.10 0.18 15.85
N GLY A 108 13.34 -0.35 15.82
CA GLY A 108 13.92 -1.16 16.89
C GLY A 108 13.58 -2.65 16.84
N HIS A 109 13.13 -3.16 15.67
CA HIS A 109 12.74 -4.56 15.51
C HIS A 109 13.66 -5.31 14.54
N THR A 110 13.73 -6.63 14.70
CA THR A 110 14.48 -7.53 13.80
C THR A 110 13.61 -8.01 12.63
N SER A 111 12.29 -8.06 12.83
CA SER A 111 11.31 -8.44 11.80
C SER A 111 9.97 -7.78 12.07
N ALA A 112 9.13 -7.73 11.04
CA ALA A 112 7.78 -7.18 11.11
C ALA A 112 6.80 -8.02 10.29
N THR A 113 5.52 -7.93 10.60
CA THR A 113 4.42 -8.27 9.70
C THR A 113 4.14 -7.04 8.83
N LEU A 114 4.14 -7.20 7.51
CA LEU A 114 3.86 -6.11 6.58
C LEU A 114 2.44 -6.26 6.05
N ILE A 115 1.67 -5.18 6.10
CA ILE A 115 0.32 -5.12 5.54
C ILE A 115 0.32 -4.05 4.45
N GLY A 116 -0.07 -4.40 3.22
CA GLY A 116 0.03 -3.47 2.11
C GLY A 116 -1.19 -3.49 1.19
N HIS A 117 -1.61 -2.29 0.76
CA HIS A 117 -2.63 -2.11 -0.24
C HIS A 117 -2.01 -1.75 -1.60
N ALA A 118 -2.46 -2.38 -2.68
CA ALA A 118 -2.04 -2.08 -4.06
C ALA A 118 -0.51 -1.95 -4.19
N ASP A 119 0.03 -0.74 -4.46
CA ASP A 119 1.48 -0.50 -4.56
C ASP A 119 2.23 -0.84 -3.26
N GLY A 120 1.64 -0.52 -2.09
CA GLY A 120 2.20 -0.91 -0.79
C GLY A 120 2.28 -2.42 -0.63
N GLY A 121 1.32 -3.17 -1.18
CA GLY A 121 1.36 -4.63 -1.20
C GLY A 121 2.44 -5.17 -2.16
N LEU A 122 2.70 -4.49 -3.28
CA LEU A 122 3.85 -4.83 -4.15
C LEU A 122 5.18 -4.62 -3.41
N VAL A 123 5.27 -3.58 -2.56
CA VAL A 123 6.43 -3.36 -1.68
C VAL A 123 6.54 -4.48 -0.64
N CYS A 124 5.42 -4.96 -0.06
CA CYS A 124 5.42 -6.12 0.84
C CYS A 124 5.98 -7.37 0.15
N TRP A 125 5.52 -7.70 -1.06
CA TRP A 125 6.04 -8.81 -1.85
C TRP A 125 7.55 -8.67 -2.09
N ALA A 126 8.00 -7.49 -2.53
CA ALA A 126 9.41 -7.23 -2.82
C ALA A 126 10.27 -7.34 -1.55
N THR A 127 9.80 -6.81 -0.42
CA THR A 127 10.52 -6.88 0.85
C THR A 127 10.63 -8.32 1.34
N ALA A 128 9.57 -9.11 1.25
CA ALA A 128 9.58 -10.51 1.63
C ALA A 128 10.55 -11.36 0.79
N VAL A 129 10.72 -11.01 -0.48
CA VAL A 129 11.68 -11.68 -1.37
C VAL A 129 13.12 -11.23 -1.11
N LEU A 130 13.36 -9.91 -1.02
CA LEU A 130 14.70 -9.32 -0.99
C LEU A 130 15.30 -9.25 0.42
N HIS A 131 14.45 -9.13 1.44
CA HIS A 131 14.81 -8.99 2.84
C HIS A 131 14.06 -9.99 3.73
N SER A 132 14.00 -11.26 3.32
CA SER A 132 13.17 -12.32 3.91
C SER A 132 13.33 -12.48 5.44
N ARG A 133 14.53 -12.26 5.98
CA ARG A 133 14.80 -12.34 7.43
C ARG A 133 14.09 -11.24 8.24
N MET A 134 13.67 -10.17 7.59
CA MET A 134 13.02 -9.01 8.23
C MET A 134 11.49 -9.05 8.09
N VAL A 135 10.95 -10.05 7.40
CA VAL A 135 9.51 -10.21 7.17
C VAL A 135 9.02 -11.49 7.81
N ARG A 136 8.22 -11.36 8.86
CA ARG A 136 7.59 -12.48 9.57
C ARG A 136 6.42 -13.04 8.77
N ALA A 137 5.59 -12.16 8.24
CA ALA A 137 4.39 -12.46 7.47
C ALA A 137 3.99 -11.27 6.61
N ILE A 138 3.15 -11.47 5.60
CA ILE A 138 2.56 -10.39 4.81
C ILE A 138 1.04 -10.54 4.71
N ALA A 139 0.33 -9.40 4.80
CA ALA A 139 -1.08 -9.30 4.46
C ALA A 139 -1.27 -8.28 3.34
N LEU A 140 -2.08 -8.59 2.37
CA LEU A 140 -2.21 -7.86 1.12
C LEU A 140 -3.67 -7.53 0.86
N VAL A 141 -3.93 -6.28 0.50
CA VAL A 141 -5.27 -5.84 0.08
C VAL A 141 -5.18 -5.45 -1.39
N SER A 142 -5.95 -6.12 -2.24
CA SER A 142 -6.03 -5.85 -3.69
C SER A 142 -4.63 -5.74 -4.35
N SER A 143 -3.68 -6.60 -3.96
CA SER A 143 -2.29 -6.54 -4.45
C SER A 143 -1.77 -7.92 -4.89
N PRO A 144 -2.07 -8.34 -6.12
CA PRO A 144 -1.58 -9.60 -6.65
C PRO A 144 -0.06 -9.60 -6.81
N HIS A 145 0.53 -10.80 -6.83
CA HIS A 145 1.96 -10.96 -7.05
C HIS A 145 2.38 -10.40 -8.42
N PRO A 146 3.50 -9.65 -8.55
CA PRO A 146 3.89 -9.00 -9.82
C PRO A 146 3.99 -9.95 -11.01
N ALA A 147 4.51 -11.17 -10.81
CA ALA A 147 4.61 -12.15 -11.88
C ALA A 147 3.24 -12.76 -12.25
N ALA A 148 2.34 -12.92 -11.27
CA ALA A 148 0.96 -13.35 -11.50
C ALA A 148 0.18 -12.30 -12.28
N LEU A 149 0.30 -11.03 -11.90
CA LEU A 149 -0.29 -9.91 -12.62
C LEU A 149 0.18 -9.85 -14.07
N ARG A 150 1.49 -9.94 -14.30
CA ARG A 150 2.07 -9.99 -15.64
C ARG A 150 1.53 -11.18 -16.45
N ALA A 151 1.47 -12.38 -15.86
CA ALA A 151 0.94 -13.56 -16.52
C ALA A 151 -0.55 -13.40 -16.88
N SER A 152 -1.34 -12.75 -16.03
CA SER A 152 -2.75 -12.47 -16.26
C SER A 152 -2.98 -11.52 -17.45
N VAL A 153 -2.09 -10.55 -17.71
CA VAL A 153 -2.15 -9.68 -18.89
C VAL A 153 -2.15 -10.47 -20.20
N PHE A 154 -1.37 -11.57 -20.23
CA PHE A 154 -1.22 -12.42 -21.41
C PHE A 154 -2.09 -13.68 -21.38
N SER A 155 -2.93 -13.83 -20.34
CA SER A 155 -3.82 -14.99 -20.21
C SER A 155 -5.03 -14.91 -21.16
N ARG A 156 -5.75 -16.03 -21.29
CA ARG A 156 -6.99 -16.08 -22.08
C ARG A 156 -8.12 -15.22 -21.46
N SER A 157 -8.21 -15.15 -20.13
CA SER A 157 -9.18 -14.27 -19.44
C SER A 157 -8.90 -12.80 -19.77
N GLY A 158 -7.64 -12.43 -19.93
CA GLY A 158 -7.24 -11.05 -20.20
C GLY A 158 -7.52 -10.07 -19.06
N GLU A 159 -7.93 -10.56 -17.89
CA GLU A 159 -8.31 -9.72 -16.74
C GLU A 159 -7.21 -8.75 -16.32
N GLY A 160 -5.93 -9.18 -16.36
CA GLY A 160 -4.81 -8.29 -16.08
C GLY A 160 -4.71 -7.07 -17.01
N ARG A 161 -5.39 -7.08 -18.16
CA ARG A 161 -5.41 -5.94 -19.10
C ARG A 161 -6.22 -4.76 -18.58
N ALA A 162 -7.09 -4.96 -17.60
CA ALA A 162 -7.86 -3.88 -16.98
C ALA A 162 -6.97 -2.75 -16.42
N LEU A 163 -5.74 -3.09 -16.02
CA LEU A 163 -4.74 -2.14 -15.50
C LEU A 163 -4.01 -1.34 -16.59
N LEU A 164 -3.93 -1.88 -17.83
CA LEU A 164 -3.09 -1.32 -18.89
C LEU A 164 -3.44 0.12 -19.27
N PRO A 165 -4.70 0.52 -19.44
CA PRO A 165 -5.03 1.90 -19.84
C PRO A 165 -4.47 2.94 -18.85
N SER A 166 -4.60 2.68 -17.54
CA SER A 166 -4.06 3.56 -16.50
C SER A 166 -2.53 3.57 -16.52
N LEU A 167 -1.91 2.39 -16.57
CA LEU A 167 -0.45 2.26 -16.58
C LEU A 167 0.19 2.93 -17.80
N LEU A 168 -0.40 2.81 -18.98
CA LEU A 168 0.09 3.46 -20.20
C LEU A 168 -0.08 4.98 -20.14
N ARG A 169 -1.23 5.46 -19.67
CA ARG A 169 -1.49 6.89 -19.48
C ARG A 169 -0.46 7.54 -18.55
N TYR A 170 -0.03 6.85 -17.51
CA TYR A 170 0.94 7.34 -16.55
C TYR A 170 2.38 7.45 -17.12
N GLN A 171 2.66 6.86 -18.30
CA GLN A 171 3.96 6.99 -18.95
C GLN A 171 4.17 8.34 -19.65
N VAL A 172 3.09 9.09 -19.92
CA VAL A 172 3.17 10.40 -20.57
C VAL A 172 3.86 11.38 -19.61
N PRO A 173 4.87 12.16 -20.06
CA PRO A 173 5.52 13.15 -19.18
C PRO A 173 4.60 14.31 -18.83
N LEU A 174 4.65 14.76 -17.57
CA LEU A 174 4.00 15.97 -17.04
C LEU A 174 2.46 16.03 -17.10
N TRP A 175 1.84 15.38 -18.08
CA TRP A 175 0.40 15.42 -18.28
C TRP A 175 -0.38 14.72 -17.16
N PRO A 176 -0.01 13.50 -16.68
CA PRO A 176 -0.70 12.85 -15.57
C PRO A 176 -0.56 13.63 -14.26
N GLU A 177 0.61 14.23 -14.00
CA GLU A 177 0.82 15.08 -12.82
C GLU A 177 -0.15 16.27 -12.85
N HIS A 178 -0.23 16.93 -14.00
CA HIS A 178 -1.16 18.06 -14.16
C HIS A 178 -2.62 17.63 -13.99
N VAL A 179 -3.01 16.49 -14.55
CA VAL A 179 -4.38 15.95 -14.41
C VAL A 179 -4.70 15.63 -12.96
N LEU A 180 -3.77 15.01 -12.22
CA LEU A 180 -3.99 14.63 -10.82
C LEU A 180 -4.07 15.82 -9.86
N THR A 181 -3.41 16.94 -10.18
CA THR A 181 -3.33 18.09 -9.28
C THR A 181 -4.29 19.23 -9.63
N ARG A 182 -4.75 19.32 -10.90
CA ARG A 182 -5.69 20.37 -11.32
C ARG A 182 -7.07 20.21 -10.67
N HIS A 183 -7.84 21.31 -10.60
CA HIS A 183 -9.18 21.34 -10.04
C HIS A 183 -9.26 20.70 -8.63
N ASN A 184 -8.24 21.02 -7.81
CA ASN A 184 -8.17 20.51 -6.45
C ASN A 184 -8.20 18.96 -6.35
N GLY A 185 -7.61 18.24 -7.31
CA GLY A 185 -7.51 16.78 -7.27
C GLY A 185 -8.75 16.01 -7.74
N ASP A 186 -9.66 16.63 -8.50
CA ASP A 186 -10.89 15.98 -9.00
C ASP A 186 -10.62 14.65 -9.72
N ALA A 187 -9.51 14.55 -10.45
CA ALA A 187 -9.18 13.34 -11.17
C ALA A 187 -8.80 12.18 -10.23
N LEU A 188 -8.18 12.48 -9.08
CA LEU A 188 -7.91 11.48 -8.04
C LEU A 188 -9.21 11.02 -7.39
N GLU A 189 -10.11 11.95 -7.04
CA GLU A 189 -11.44 11.58 -6.53
C GLU A 189 -12.19 10.68 -7.51
N ALA A 190 -12.26 11.07 -8.79
CA ALA A 190 -12.92 10.27 -9.83
C ALA A 190 -12.31 8.88 -9.95
N LEU A 191 -10.97 8.75 -9.81
CA LEU A 191 -10.27 7.49 -9.81
C LEU A 191 -10.69 6.61 -8.63
N VAL A 192 -10.65 7.16 -7.41
CA VAL A 192 -11.03 6.43 -6.19
C VAL A 192 -12.49 6.00 -6.28
N ARG A 193 -13.39 6.92 -6.61
CA ARG A 193 -14.83 6.68 -6.78
C ARG A 193 -15.13 5.55 -7.78
N SER A 194 -14.41 5.53 -8.90
CA SER A 194 -14.61 4.50 -9.95
C SER A 194 -14.17 3.10 -9.54
N ARG A 195 -13.38 2.98 -8.48
CA ARG A 195 -12.83 1.71 -7.98
C ARG A 195 -13.49 1.24 -6.69
N SER A 196 -14.36 2.05 -6.12
CA SER A 196 -15.01 1.82 -4.83
C SER A 196 -16.43 1.26 -4.97
N SER A 197 -16.93 0.65 -3.92
CA SER A 197 -18.34 0.25 -3.80
C SER A 197 -19.25 1.47 -3.75
N ARG A 198 -20.46 1.31 -4.26
CA ARG A 198 -21.47 2.38 -4.21
C ARG A 198 -21.84 2.76 -2.77
N THR A 199 -21.84 1.79 -1.87
CA THR A 199 -22.17 1.99 -0.46
C THR A 199 -21.18 2.93 0.21
N TRP A 200 -19.89 2.69 0.01
CA TRP A 200 -18.85 3.56 0.58
C TRP A 200 -18.85 4.95 -0.06
N VAL A 201 -18.99 5.03 -1.38
CA VAL A 201 -18.97 6.32 -2.14
C VAL A 201 -20.00 7.34 -1.65
N VAL A 202 -21.12 6.90 -1.04
CA VAL A 202 -22.15 7.81 -0.51
C VAL A 202 -22.00 8.07 0.99
N SER A 203 -20.99 7.51 1.65
CA SER A 203 -20.76 7.66 3.09
C SER A 203 -20.01 8.94 3.45
N GLU A 204 -20.14 9.35 4.70
CA GLU A 204 -19.35 10.45 5.27
C GLU A 204 -17.87 10.09 5.31
N ASP A 205 -17.54 8.82 5.63
CA ASP A 205 -16.16 8.31 5.66
C ASP A 205 -15.45 8.46 4.31
N PHE A 206 -16.14 8.20 3.18
CA PHE A 206 -15.61 8.46 1.84
C PHE A 206 -15.35 9.96 1.64
N SER A 207 -16.29 10.80 2.03
CA SER A 207 -16.18 12.26 1.85
C SER A 207 -15.00 12.82 2.63
N GLU A 208 -14.78 12.34 3.85
CA GLU A 208 -13.62 12.69 4.67
C GLU A 208 -12.31 12.18 4.05
N ALA A 209 -12.27 10.90 3.64
CA ALA A 209 -11.11 10.32 3.00
C ALA A 209 -10.69 11.09 1.73
N ILE A 210 -11.65 11.40 0.87
CA ILE A 210 -11.40 12.18 -0.36
C ILE A 210 -10.91 13.58 -0.07
N ALA A 211 -11.45 14.27 0.94
CA ALA A 211 -10.99 15.61 1.31
C ALA A 211 -9.50 15.61 1.65
N HIS A 212 -9.05 14.62 2.42
CA HIS A 212 -7.63 14.48 2.78
C HIS A 212 -6.76 14.03 1.59
N LEU A 213 -7.21 13.09 0.76
CA LEU A 213 -6.48 12.63 -0.42
C LEU A 213 -6.25 13.75 -1.42
N ARG A 214 -7.26 14.60 -1.64
CA ARG A 214 -7.17 15.78 -2.52
C ARG A 214 -6.12 16.79 -2.04
N GLN A 215 -5.97 16.97 -0.75
CA GLN A 215 -4.91 17.81 -0.18
C GLN A 215 -3.54 17.17 -0.33
N ALA A 216 -3.42 15.88 0.01
CA ALA A 216 -2.15 15.15 0.00
C ALA A 216 -1.53 15.05 -1.39
N ILE A 217 -2.33 14.84 -2.45
CA ILE A 217 -1.81 14.73 -3.83
C ILE A 217 -1.26 16.06 -4.37
N GLN A 218 -1.68 17.20 -3.82
CA GLN A 218 -1.23 18.53 -4.20
C GLN A 218 0.04 18.98 -3.48
N ILE A 219 0.51 18.25 -2.48
CA ILE A 219 1.81 18.51 -1.86
C ILE A 219 2.89 18.50 -2.95
N PRO A 220 3.84 19.46 -2.94
CA PRO A 220 4.89 19.54 -3.95
C PRO A 220 5.57 18.19 -4.19
N SER A 221 5.69 17.80 -5.45
CA SER A 221 6.26 16.54 -5.93
C SER A 221 5.47 15.25 -5.59
N ALA A 222 4.39 15.28 -4.81
CA ALA A 222 3.65 14.07 -4.42
C ALA A 222 3.06 13.34 -5.65
N ALA A 223 2.38 14.04 -6.55
CA ALA A 223 1.83 13.44 -7.77
C ALA A 223 2.92 12.87 -8.67
N HIS A 224 4.05 13.57 -8.83
CA HIS A 224 5.19 13.08 -9.61
C HIS A 224 5.76 11.79 -9.00
N SER A 225 6.03 11.79 -7.71
CA SER A 225 6.56 10.64 -6.99
C SER A 225 5.64 9.43 -7.07
N ALA A 226 4.33 9.63 -6.87
CA ALA A 226 3.33 8.58 -7.02
C ALA A 226 3.36 7.93 -8.41
N LEU A 227 3.50 8.75 -9.46
CA LEU A 227 3.58 8.28 -10.84
C LEU A 227 4.89 7.54 -11.14
N GLU A 228 5.99 7.85 -10.47
CA GLU A 228 7.26 7.14 -10.69
C GLU A 228 7.19 5.65 -10.27
N TYR A 229 6.38 5.26 -9.28
CA TYR A 229 6.09 3.85 -8.98
C TYR A 229 5.49 3.15 -10.21
N GLN A 230 4.46 3.76 -10.80
CA GLN A 230 3.76 3.23 -11.97
C GLN A 230 4.63 3.23 -13.23
N ARG A 231 5.45 4.27 -13.37
CA ARG A 231 6.42 4.39 -14.47
C ARG A 231 7.48 3.31 -14.38
N TRP A 232 8.01 3.08 -13.19
CA TRP A 232 8.99 2.02 -12.99
C TRP A 232 8.40 0.63 -13.29
N ALA A 233 7.18 0.34 -12.86
CA ALA A 233 6.51 -0.93 -13.11
C ALA A 233 6.45 -1.29 -14.62
N ILE A 234 6.30 -0.30 -15.49
CA ILE A 234 6.30 -0.50 -16.96
C ILE A 234 7.72 -0.43 -17.54
N ARG A 235 8.48 0.63 -17.24
CA ARG A 235 9.79 0.87 -17.85
C ARG A 235 10.81 -0.22 -17.50
N SER A 236 10.71 -0.80 -16.32
CA SER A 236 11.57 -1.90 -15.88
C SER A 236 11.42 -3.15 -16.75
N GLN A 237 10.26 -3.39 -17.36
CA GLN A 237 10.05 -4.56 -18.22
C GLN A 237 11.01 -4.59 -19.42
N PHE A 238 11.46 -3.42 -19.88
CA PHE A 238 12.36 -3.26 -21.02
C PHE A 238 13.83 -3.13 -20.62
N ARG A 239 14.16 -3.12 -19.32
CA ARG A 239 15.51 -2.93 -18.79
C ARG A 239 16.06 -4.20 -18.16
N GLY A 240 17.39 -4.36 -18.22
CA GLY A 240 18.08 -5.51 -17.60
C GLY A 240 17.86 -5.62 -16.10
N GLU A 241 17.79 -4.48 -15.43
CA GLU A 241 17.50 -4.37 -14.01
C GLU A 241 16.11 -4.95 -13.67
N GLY A 242 15.08 -4.51 -14.36
CA GLY A 242 13.73 -5.02 -14.13
C GLY A 242 13.57 -6.51 -14.45
N ARG A 243 14.29 -7.02 -15.48
CA ARG A 243 14.33 -8.48 -15.73
C ARG A 243 14.98 -9.23 -14.56
N ARG A 244 16.05 -8.69 -13.97
CA ARG A 244 16.67 -9.28 -12.77
C ARG A 244 15.72 -9.24 -11.58
N PHE A 245 15.02 -8.12 -11.37
CA PHE A 245 14.00 -8.00 -10.33
C PHE A 245 12.91 -9.06 -10.50
N MET A 246 12.29 -9.15 -11.68
CA MET A 246 11.24 -10.12 -11.95
C MET A 246 11.73 -11.57 -11.83
N LYS A 247 12.98 -11.87 -12.16
CA LYS A 247 13.57 -13.19 -11.94
C LYS A 247 13.65 -13.54 -10.45
N LEU A 248 14.01 -12.61 -9.58
CA LEU A 248 14.02 -12.82 -8.13
C LEU A 248 12.61 -12.93 -7.57
N MET A 249 11.68 -12.10 -8.05
CA MET A 249 10.27 -12.19 -7.65
C MET A 249 9.62 -13.52 -8.05
N ASN A 250 10.08 -14.17 -9.12
CA ASN A 250 9.50 -15.42 -9.63
C ASN A 250 9.89 -16.64 -8.76
N ARG A 251 9.62 -16.55 -7.46
CA ARG A 251 9.81 -17.65 -6.50
C ARG A 251 8.66 -17.71 -5.51
N GLN A 252 8.38 -18.88 -4.98
CA GLN A 252 7.40 -19.08 -3.95
C GLN A 252 7.94 -18.59 -2.59
N LEU A 253 7.12 -17.87 -1.84
CA LEU A 253 7.38 -17.52 -0.45
C LEU A 253 6.87 -18.60 0.49
N ASP A 254 7.66 -18.93 1.50
CA ASP A 254 7.29 -19.87 2.56
C ASP A 254 7.11 -19.15 3.91
N ILE A 255 6.40 -18.04 3.88
CA ILE A 255 5.97 -17.30 5.07
C ILE A 255 4.43 -17.24 5.09
N PRO A 256 3.81 -17.07 6.28
CA PRO A 256 2.38 -16.84 6.35
C PRO A 256 1.96 -15.64 5.49
N LEU A 257 0.92 -15.83 4.69
CA LEU A 257 0.38 -14.80 3.81
C LEU A 257 -1.14 -14.77 3.88
N LEU A 258 -1.71 -13.58 4.06
CA LEU A 258 -3.12 -13.31 3.88
C LEU A 258 -3.30 -12.41 2.65
N HIS A 259 -4.22 -12.75 1.75
CA HIS A 259 -4.62 -11.86 0.66
C HIS A 259 -6.12 -11.58 0.76
N LEU A 260 -6.46 -10.31 0.84
CA LEU A 260 -7.83 -9.79 0.86
C LEU A 260 -8.14 -9.11 -0.46
N ARG A 261 -9.31 -9.39 -1.05
CA ARG A 261 -9.78 -8.74 -2.27
C ARG A 261 -11.27 -8.43 -2.14
N GLY A 262 -11.67 -7.21 -2.45
CA GLY A 262 -13.09 -6.88 -2.58
C GLY A 262 -13.73 -7.65 -3.76
N ILE A 263 -14.90 -8.24 -3.55
CA ILE A 263 -15.58 -9.05 -4.59
C ILE A 263 -15.90 -8.19 -5.81
N ILE A 264 -16.27 -6.93 -5.59
CA ILE A 264 -16.66 -6.00 -6.65
C ILE A 264 -15.52 -5.08 -7.10
N ASP A 265 -14.25 -5.41 -6.77
CA ASP A 265 -13.08 -4.65 -7.24
C ASP A 265 -13.02 -4.67 -8.78
N PRO A 266 -13.22 -3.52 -9.45
CA PRO A 266 -13.22 -3.45 -10.91
C PRO A 266 -11.80 -3.30 -11.49
N TYR A 267 -10.81 -3.09 -10.64
CA TYR A 267 -9.43 -2.80 -11.03
C TYR A 267 -8.53 -4.02 -10.86
N VAL A 268 -8.56 -4.68 -9.71
CA VAL A 268 -7.85 -5.94 -9.49
C VAL A 268 -8.86 -7.09 -9.53
N LEU A 269 -8.98 -7.70 -10.70
CA LEU A 269 -9.93 -8.79 -10.94
C LEU A 269 -9.44 -10.12 -10.32
N ALA A 270 -10.22 -11.20 -10.46
CA ALA A 270 -9.96 -12.46 -9.76
C ALA A 270 -8.73 -13.21 -10.28
N ASP A 271 -8.52 -13.28 -11.60
CA ASP A 271 -7.47 -14.12 -12.20
C ASP A 271 -6.04 -13.77 -11.70
N PRO A 272 -5.59 -12.49 -11.65
CA PRO A 272 -4.27 -12.18 -11.11
C PRO A 272 -4.12 -12.55 -9.63
N VAL A 273 -5.18 -12.51 -8.84
CA VAL A 273 -5.16 -12.92 -7.43
C VAL A 273 -5.08 -14.44 -7.30
N GLU A 274 -5.88 -15.19 -8.05
CA GLU A 274 -5.82 -16.66 -8.07
C GLU A 274 -4.45 -17.17 -8.52
N ARG A 275 -3.85 -16.56 -9.55
CA ARG A 275 -2.48 -16.88 -9.97
C ARG A 275 -1.44 -16.58 -8.91
N SER A 276 -1.71 -15.65 -8.00
CA SER A 276 -0.80 -15.30 -6.90
C SER A 276 -0.65 -16.44 -5.89
N ARG A 277 -1.61 -17.38 -5.82
CA ARG A 277 -1.51 -18.58 -4.96
C ARG A 277 -0.25 -19.42 -5.25
N HIS A 278 0.20 -19.43 -6.50
CA HIS A 278 1.42 -20.12 -6.88
C HIS A 278 2.67 -19.59 -6.15
N TYR A 279 2.66 -18.34 -5.74
CA TYR A 279 3.78 -17.65 -5.08
C TYR A 279 3.71 -17.65 -3.56
N ALA A 280 2.71 -18.32 -2.97
CA ALA A 280 2.46 -18.32 -1.52
C ALA A 280 2.12 -19.72 -1.02
N SER A 281 3.12 -20.46 -0.54
CA SER A 281 2.93 -21.85 -0.05
C SER A 281 2.02 -21.91 1.17
N ARG A 282 2.03 -20.85 1.99
CA ARG A 282 1.22 -20.71 3.21
C ARG A 282 0.21 -19.56 3.08
N GLY A 283 -0.35 -19.40 1.87
CA GLY A 283 -1.27 -18.31 1.53
C GLY A 283 -2.74 -18.63 1.84
N ARG A 284 -3.42 -17.75 2.57
CA ARG A 284 -4.87 -17.70 2.71
C ARG A 284 -5.41 -16.54 1.89
N PHE A 285 -6.40 -16.80 1.05
CA PHE A 285 -6.99 -15.83 0.14
C PHE A 285 -8.47 -15.68 0.45
N VAL A 286 -8.90 -14.47 0.76
CA VAL A 286 -10.24 -14.14 1.22
C VAL A 286 -10.85 -13.08 0.31
N SER A 287 -12.07 -13.31 -0.11
CA SER A 287 -12.88 -12.33 -0.83
C SER A 287 -13.78 -11.60 0.15
N VAL A 288 -13.73 -10.26 0.14
CA VAL A 288 -14.51 -9.39 1.03
C VAL A 288 -15.79 -8.99 0.33
N PRO A 289 -16.96 -9.42 0.83
CA PRO A 289 -18.25 -9.09 0.21
C PRO A 289 -18.52 -7.59 0.24
N GLY A 290 -19.16 -7.07 -0.81
CA GLY A 290 -19.60 -5.67 -0.89
C GLY A 290 -18.49 -4.63 -1.02
N ALA A 291 -17.23 -5.02 -0.95
CA ALA A 291 -16.08 -4.12 -1.07
C ALA A 291 -15.52 -4.10 -2.48
N GLY A 292 -15.04 -2.94 -2.91
CA GLY A 292 -14.27 -2.70 -4.13
C GLY A 292 -12.76 -2.78 -3.89
N HIS A 293 -12.02 -1.88 -4.53
CA HIS A 293 -10.55 -1.88 -4.52
C HIS A 293 -9.96 -1.51 -3.15
N TYR A 294 -10.63 -0.66 -2.39
CA TYR A 294 -10.18 -0.16 -1.09
C TYR A 294 -10.83 -0.93 0.06
N ALA A 295 -10.82 -2.28 0.00
CA ALA A 295 -11.56 -3.12 0.95
C ALA A 295 -11.27 -2.79 2.43
N HIS A 296 -10.05 -2.33 2.78
CA HIS A 296 -9.65 -1.93 4.12
C HIS A 296 -10.31 -0.61 4.61
N GLU A 297 -10.83 0.20 3.67
CA GLU A 297 -11.61 1.41 3.95
C GLU A 297 -13.12 1.16 3.76
N GLU A 298 -13.49 0.34 2.78
CA GLU A 298 -14.88 0.08 2.41
C GLU A 298 -15.60 -0.91 3.33
N ALA A 299 -14.88 -1.87 3.88
CA ALA A 299 -15.36 -2.90 4.81
C ALA A 299 -14.39 -3.07 5.98
N PRO A 300 -14.18 -2.01 6.80
CA PRO A 300 -13.12 -2.02 7.80
C PRO A 300 -13.33 -3.03 8.91
N ILE A 301 -14.56 -3.37 9.26
CA ILE A 301 -14.87 -4.35 10.31
C ILE A 301 -14.41 -5.73 9.87
N GLU A 302 -14.86 -6.19 8.71
CA GLU A 302 -14.55 -7.50 8.15
C GLU A 302 -13.04 -7.64 7.89
N VAL A 303 -12.42 -6.59 7.37
CA VAL A 303 -10.97 -6.58 7.11
C VAL A 303 -10.19 -6.63 8.41
N ASN A 304 -10.57 -5.86 9.43
CA ASN A 304 -9.90 -5.89 10.74
C ASN A 304 -10.05 -7.26 11.42
N GLU A 305 -11.20 -7.91 11.35
CA GLU A 305 -11.39 -9.27 11.87
C GLU A 305 -10.49 -10.29 11.18
N GLU A 306 -10.36 -10.21 9.84
CA GLU A 306 -9.49 -11.09 9.08
C GLU A 306 -8.00 -10.86 9.41
N LEU A 307 -7.59 -9.58 9.51
CA LEU A 307 -6.24 -9.20 9.90
C LEU A 307 -5.94 -9.62 11.34
N GLN A 308 -6.86 -9.41 12.28
CA GLN A 308 -6.67 -9.79 13.68
C GLN A 308 -6.54 -11.31 13.83
N ARG A 309 -7.39 -12.10 13.15
CA ARG A 309 -7.27 -13.57 13.12
C ARG A 309 -5.93 -14.02 12.53
N PHE A 310 -5.48 -13.35 11.47
CA PHE A 310 -4.18 -13.62 10.87
C PHE A 310 -3.02 -13.32 11.82
N LEU A 311 -3.01 -12.15 12.45
CA LEU A 311 -1.97 -11.76 13.41
C LEU A 311 -1.92 -12.70 14.62
N ALA A 312 -3.06 -13.15 15.12
CA ALA A 312 -3.15 -14.09 16.23
C ALA A 312 -2.65 -15.51 15.86
N SER A 313 -2.55 -15.84 14.58
CA SER A 313 -2.05 -17.14 14.09
C SER A 313 -0.53 -17.19 13.88
N LEU A 314 0.16 -16.06 14.06
CA LEU A 314 1.61 -15.92 13.87
C LEU A 314 2.38 -16.22 15.16
#